data_762b91e528ad84c2cd59647af3040fbf
#
_entry.id   762b91e528ad84c2cd59647af3040fbf
#
_cell.length_a   1.000
_cell.length_b   1.000
_cell.length_c   1.000
_cell.angle_alpha   90.00
_cell.angle_beta   90.00
_cell.angle_gamma   90.00
#
_symmetry.space_group_name_H-M   'P 1'
#
loop_
_entity.id
_entity.type
_entity.pdbx_description
1 polymer ?
#
loop_
_entity_poly.entity_id
_entity_poly.type
_entity_poly.pdbx_seq_one_letter_code
_entity_poly.pdbx_strand_id
1 'polypeptide(L)'
;FFFKQKTAYEIPKRDWSSDVCSSDLENDPKKMDNIAFRGARFDAGLAWVHFPVGHGGLGVRPELNRIIEERLRKAGAQPQDPASFFMALAGPTIVTHGNDEVKKRFLRPMFTGEERWCQLFSEPGAGSDFAGLGTRAVRDGDEWVVNGQKVWNTMAHLGDWGMLVTRTDPDQPKHKGMTYFAIDMHSPGVEVRPLRQITGEAEFNEVYMTDARVPDSNRIGEVGEGWRVALTTLMNERTAIGGGGGGNAKRRGPIDDAVRIWRDTPAEQRNAAHLDQLMRLWCKSEALRLTNMRAAQAAKAGNPGPEGSIAKLMLAEFNKKVTEFSIELMGASGMIDFDYTFRRPDNLSVDGTEGGVRHSFLRSRANSIEGGTSEIMRNILGEQVLGLPGEPRVDKDLPWIKVPRN
;
A
#
# COMPACT_ATOMS: atom_id res chain seq x y z
N PHE A 1 -26.51 8.96 32.77
CA PHE A 1 -25.56 7.86 32.95
C PHE A 1 -24.24 8.29 32.34
N PHE A 2 -23.33 8.78 33.21
CA PHE A 2 -21.98 9.17 32.80
C PHE A 2 -21.10 7.92 32.70
N PHE A 3 -20.70 7.51 31.51
CA PHE A 3 -19.56 6.63 31.36
C PHE A 3 -18.29 7.43 31.65
N LYS A 4 -17.68 7.21 32.81
CA LYS A 4 -16.32 7.67 33.09
C LYS A 4 -15.38 6.99 32.10
N GLN A 5 -14.82 7.74 31.14
CA GLN A 5 -13.64 7.31 30.41
C GLN A 5 -12.53 7.06 31.42
N LYS A 6 -12.12 5.83 31.58
CA LYS A 6 -10.89 5.51 32.33
C LYS A 6 -9.72 6.07 31.55
N THR A 7 -9.06 7.05 32.13
CA THR A 7 -7.80 7.59 31.56
C THR A 7 -6.70 6.54 31.66
N ALA A 8 -5.67 6.65 30.80
CA ALA A 8 -4.53 5.72 30.77
C ALA A 8 -3.77 5.58 32.11
N TYR A 9 -4.09 6.38 33.11
CA TYR A 9 -3.55 6.33 34.47
C TYR A 9 -4.36 5.44 35.43
N GLU A 10 -5.56 5.02 35.06
CA GLU A 10 -6.42 4.14 35.86
C GLU A 10 -6.34 2.65 35.48
N ILE A 11 -5.48 2.31 34.55
CA ILE A 11 -5.02 0.93 34.38
C ILE A 11 -4.20 0.62 35.64
N PRO A 12 -4.60 -0.33 36.46
CA PRO A 12 -3.84 -0.67 37.67
C PRO A 12 -2.38 -0.85 37.27
N LYS A 13 -1.45 -0.35 38.08
CA LYS A 13 -0.02 -0.73 38.00
C LYS A 13 0.12 -2.22 38.36
N ARG A 14 -0.56 -3.10 37.65
CA ARG A 14 -0.15 -4.46 37.55
C ARG A 14 1.16 -4.44 36.80
N ASP A 15 2.12 -5.09 37.37
CA ASP A 15 3.43 -5.26 36.80
C ASP A 15 3.25 -5.97 35.44
N TRP A 16 3.15 -5.17 34.39
CA TRP A 16 3.00 -5.69 33.02
C TRP A 16 4.16 -6.59 32.61
N SER A 17 5.23 -6.60 33.41
CA SER A 17 6.34 -7.54 33.27
C SER A 17 5.98 -8.95 33.76
N SER A 18 5.07 -9.09 34.75
CA SER A 18 4.73 -10.39 35.30
C SER A 18 3.49 -11.01 34.65
N ASP A 19 2.46 -10.25 34.31
CA ASP A 19 1.20 -10.80 33.76
C ASP A 19 1.26 -11.05 32.24
N VAL A 20 2.08 -10.31 31.52
CA VAL A 20 2.46 -10.67 30.14
C VAL A 20 3.37 -11.89 30.13
N CYS A 21 4.14 -12.13 31.18
CA CYS A 21 5.03 -13.28 31.30
C CYS A 21 4.33 -14.59 31.67
N SER A 22 3.16 -14.62 32.30
CA SER A 22 2.50 -15.88 32.67
C SER A 22 1.68 -16.53 31.56
N SER A 23 1.15 -15.74 30.59
CA SER A 23 0.64 -16.27 29.34
C SER A 23 1.78 -16.61 28.35
N ASP A 24 3.00 -16.16 28.59
CA ASP A 24 4.19 -16.25 27.73
C ASP A 24 4.73 -17.67 27.60
N LEU A 25 4.44 -18.57 28.54
CA LEU A 25 4.87 -19.96 28.46
C LEU A 25 4.08 -20.74 27.40
N GLU A 26 2.84 -20.32 27.11
CA GLU A 26 1.99 -20.97 26.11
C GLU A 26 2.18 -20.34 24.71
N ASN A 27 2.52 -19.04 24.61
CA ASN A 27 2.62 -18.28 23.37
C ASN A 27 4.03 -17.65 23.16
N ASP A 28 5.09 -18.43 23.35
CA ASP A 28 6.47 -17.99 23.11
C ASP A 28 6.72 -17.84 21.58
N PRO A 29 6.95 -16.62 21.06
CA PRO A 29 7.14 -16.40 19.62
C PRO A 29 8.36 -17.11 19.04
N LYS A 30 9.29 -17.58 19.90
CA LYS A 30 10.48 -18.33 19.47
C LYS A 30 10.22 -19.82 19.33
N LYS A 31 9.13 -20.31 19.90
CA LYS A 31 8.81 -21.73 19.96
C LYS A 31 7.55 -22.10 19.17
N MET A 32 6.67 -21.12 18.95
CA MET A 32 5.45 -21.31 18.18
C MET A 32 5.70 -21.18 16.68
N ASP A 33 4.91 -21.88 15.90
CA ASP A 33 4.73 -21.56 14.50
C ASP A 33 4.21 -20.12 14.34
N ASN A 34 4.69 -19.44 13.30
CA ASN A 34 4.41 -18.03 13.10
C ASN A 34 2.91 -17.74 12.87
N ILE A 35 2.20 -18.63 12.16
CA ILE A 35 0.76 -18.50 11.92
C ILE A 35 0.00 -18.67 13.27
N ALA A 36 0.34 -19.69 14.05
CA ALA A 36 -0.26 -19.92 15.34
C ALA A 36 -0.03 -18.75 16.32
N PHE A 37 1.19 -18.21 16.35
CA PHE A 37 1.53 -17.04 17.15
C PHE A 37 0.72 -15.80 16.75
N ARG A 38 0.61 -15.54 15.43
CA ARG A 38 -0.21 -14.44 14.91
C ARG A 38 -1.69 -14.66 15.22
N GLY A 39 -2.18 -15.91 15.15
CA GLY A 39 -3.53 -16.25 15.55
C GLY A 39 -3.82 -15.89 17.02
N ALA A 40 -2.96 -16.32 17.95
CA ALA A 40 -3.07 -15.96 19.36
C ALA A 40 -3.03 -14.44 19.59
N ARG A 41 -2.17 -13.73 18.84
CA ARG A 41 -2.09 -12.27 18.87
C ARG A 41 -3.38 -11.61 18.38
N PHE A 42 -4.00 -12.12 17.32
CA PHE A 42 -5.28 -11.62 16.80
C PHE A 42 -6.40 -11.84 17.82
N ASP A 43 -6.48 -13.05 18.38
CA ASP A 43 -7.51 -13.44 19.34
C ASP A 43 -7.41 -12.65 20.66
N ALA A 44 -6.19 -12.23 21.05
CA ALA A 44 -5.94 -11.31 22.15
C ALA A 44 -6.24 -9.83 21.84
N GLY A 45 -6.65 -9.49 20.62
CA GLY A 45 -6.91 -8.10 20.20
C GLY A 45 -5.66 -7.25 19.96
N LEU A 46 -4.50 -7.89 19.80
CA LEU A 46 -3.20 -7.22 19.63
C LEU A 46 -2.74 -7.16 18.16
N ALA A 47 -3.61 -7.52 17.22
CA ALA A 47 -3.34 -7.42 15.80
C ALA A 47 -3.33 -5.97 15.33
N TRP A 48 -4.43 -5.29 15.55
CA TRP A 48 -4.66 -3.87 15.28
C TRP A 48 -5.43 -3.26 16.45
N VAL A 49 -4.75 -2.85 17.49
CA VAL A 49 -5.37 -2.49 18.77
C VAL A 49 -6.49 -1.45 18.70
N HIS A 50 -6.52 -0.66 17.62
CA HIS A 50 -7.54 0.35 17.35
C HIS A 50 -8.79 -0.22 16.66
N PHE A 51 -8.74 -1.45 16.16
CA PHE A 51 -9.92 -2.11 15.59
C PHE A 51 -10.91 -2.49 16.72
N PRO A 52 -12.18 -2.71 16.38
CA PRO A 52 -13.17 -3.15 17.36
C PRO A 52 -12.80 -4.46 18.05
N VAL A 53 -13.26 -4.63 19.28
CA VAL A 53 -13.13 -5.89 20.03
C VAL A 53 -13.79 -7.02 19.23
N GLY A 54 -13.14 -8.18 19.17
CA GLY A 54 -13.57 -9.35 18.38
C GLY A 54 -13.12 -9.33 16.92
N HIS A 55 -12.49 -8.24 16.47
CA HIS A 55 -11.94 -8.09 15.10
C HIS A 55 -10.43 -7.84 15.10
N GLY A 56 -9.72 -8.47 16.05
CA GLY A 56 -8.26 -8.34 16.19
C GLY A 56 -7.81 -7.08 16.90
N GLY A 57 -8.73 -6.33 17.53
CA GLY A 57 -8.46 -5.10 18.25
C GLY A 57 -9.08 -5.02 19.64
N LEU A 58 -8.78 -3.94 20.34
CA LEU A 58 -9.24 -3.61 21.70
C LEU A 58 -10.02 -2.28 21.73
N GLY A 59 -10.26 -1.63 20.59
CA GLY A 59 -10.90 -0.32 20.49
C GLY A 59 -10.11 0.80 21.16
N VAL A 60 -8.78 0.69 21.25
CA VAL A 60 -7.90 1.65 21.90
C VAL A 60 -7.12 2.48 20.88
N ARG A 61 -6.32 3.42 21.34
CA ARG A 61 -5.58 4.36 20.47
C ARG A 61 -4.58 3.65 19.54
N PRO A 62 -4.51 4.01 18.25
CA PRO A 62 -3.66 3.36 17.27
C PRO A 62 -2.15 3.48 17.55
N GLU A 63 -1.71 4.51 18.30
CA GLU A 63 -0.30 4.70 18.66
C GLU A 63 0.26 3.54 19.49
N LEU A 64 -0.60 2.81 20.18
CA LEU A 64 -0.22 1.64 20.98
C LEU A 64 0.26 0.47 20.10
N ASN A 65 -0.12 0.39 18.82
CA ASN A 65 0.40 -0.63 17.90
C ASN A 65 1.94 -0.62 17.89
N ARG A 66 2.54 0.57 17.80
CA ARG A 66 4.00 0.70 17.76
C ARG A 66 4.68 0.16 19.04
N ILE A 67 4.07 0.38 20.19
CA ILE A 67 4.59 -0.10 21.48
C ILE A 67 4.54 -1.63 21.53
N ILE A 68 3.44 -2.21 21.05
CA ILE A 68 3.24 -3.66 20.98
C ILE A 68 4.25 -4.28 20.03
N GLU A 69 4.38 -3.75 18.81
CA GLU A 69 5.35 -4.24 17.83
C GLU A 69 6.79 -4.19 18.36
N GLU A 70 7.16 -3.11 19.06
CA GLU A 70 8.49 -3.01 19.65
C GLU A 70 8.71 -4.07 20.75
N ARG A 71 7.72 -4.32 21.57
CA ARG A 71 7.80 -5.37 22.64
C ARG A 71 7.85 -6.76 22.05
N LEU A 72 7.01 -7.07 21.08
CA LEU A 72 6.99 -8.36 20.40
C LEU A 72 8.33 -8.63 19.69
N ARG A 73 8.89 -7.65 19.03
CA ARG A 73 10.21 -7.74 18.39
C ARG A 73 11.31 -8.03 19.45
N LYS A 74 11.28 -7.36 20.60
CA LYS A 74 12.22 -7.63 21.71
C LYS A 74 12.06 -9.04 22.28
N ALA A 75 10.84 -9.57 22.27
CA ALA A 75 10.56 -10.95 22.67
C ALA A 75 10.99 -11.99 21.63
N GLY A 76 11.35 -11.55 20.41
CA GLY A 76 11.83 -12.43 19.34
C GLY A 76 10.75 -12.84 18.34
N ALA A 77 9.59 -12.17 18.33
CA ALA A 77 8.59 -12.37 17.29
C ALA A 77 9.17 -12.02 15.91
N GLN A 78 8.84 -12.85 14.93
CA GLN A 78 9.23 -12.62 13.54
C GLN A 78 8.56 -11.35 13.01
N PRO A 79 9.25 -10.53 12.20
CA PRO A 79 8.65 -9.40 11.53
C PRO A 79 7.47 -9.85 10.66
N GLN A 80 6.55 -8.93 10.38
CA GLN A 80 5.51 -9.19 9.41
C GLN A 80 6.15 -9.42 8.03
N ASP A 81 5.56 -10.35 7.28
CA ASP A 81 5.93 -10.61 5.90
C ASP A 81 5.78 -9.32 5.08
N PRO A 82 6.74 -8.93 4.23
CA PRO A 82 6.57 -7.83 3.28
C PRO A 82 5.32 -7.94 2.40
N ALA A 83 4.87 -9.16 2.09
CA ALA A 83 3.58 -9.41 1.44
C ALA A 83 2.37 -8.93 2.26
N SER A 84 2.56 -8.62 3.55
CA SER A 84 1.55 -7.99 4.41
C SER A 84 1.20 -6.54 4.05
N PHE A 85 1.85 -5.95 3.03
CA PHE A 85 1.49 -4.62 2.51
C PHE A 85 -0.01 -4.51 2.21
N PHE A 86 -0.57 -5.51 1.52
CA PHE A 86 -1.99 -5.51 1.20
C PHE A 86 -2.90 -5.68 2.42
N MET A 87 -2.42 -6.28 3.49
CA MET A 87 -3.12 -6.32 4.76
C MET A 87 -3.34 -4.92 5.34
N ALA A 88 -2.37 -4.02 5.19
CA ALA A 88 -2.48 -2.62 5.62
C ALA A 88 -3.52 -1.83 4.79
N LEU A 89 -3.92 -2.35 3.62
CA LEU A 89 -4.96 -1.78 2.76
C LEU A 89 -6.31 -2.44 3.01
N ALA A 90 -6.36 -3.76 2.93
CA ALA A 90 -7.59 -4.55 3.02
C ALA A 90 -8.17 -4.56 4.45
N GLY A 91 -7.36 -4.70 5.48
CA GLY A 91 -7.81 -4.74 6.87
C GLY A 91 -8.63 -3.52 7.28
N PRO A 92 -8.10 -2.29 7.16
CA PRO A 92 -8.86 -1.07 7.43
C PRO A 92 -10.09 -0.90 6.54
N THR A 93 -10.04 -1.33 5.28
CA THR A 93 -11.18 -1.26 4.36
C THR A 93 -12.30 -2.19 4.82
N ILE A 94 -11.98 -3.43 5.16
CA ILE A 94 -12.95 -4.43 5.64
C ILE A 94 -13.53 -4.02 7.00
N VAL A 95 -12.71 -3.55 7.94
CA VAL A 95 -13.23 -3.14 9.25
C VAL A 95 -14.17 -1.95 9.17
N THR A 96 -13.95 -1.05 8.19
CA THR A 96 -14.77 0.16 7.99
C THR A 96 -16.06 -0.12 7.25
N HIS A 97 -16.04 -0.96 6.22
CA HIS A 97 -17.14 -1.13 5.26
C HIS A 97 -17.76 -2.53 5.23
N GLY A 98 -17.05 -3.55 5.70
CA GLY A 98 -17.56 -4.91 5.77
C GLY A 98 -18.65 -5.04 6.85
N ASN A 99 -19.63 -5.92 6.61
CA ASN A 99 -20.53 -6.39 7.65
C ASN A 99 -19.79 -7.35 8.61
N ASP A 100 -20.46 -7.81 9.65
CA ASP A 100 -19.83 -8.64 10.67
C ASP A 100 -19.38 -10.01 10.14
N GLU A 101 -20.07 -10.57 9.16
CA GLU A 101 -19.71 -11.85 8.53
C GLU A 101 -18.43 -11.69 7.71
N VAL A 102 -18.34 -10.65 6.88
CA VAL A 102 -17.14 -10.29 6.11
C VAL A 102 -15.94 -10.07 7.04
N LYS A 103 -16.13 -9.33 8.14
CA LYS A 103 -15.06 -9.08 9.12
C LYS A 103 -14.57 -10.37 9.76
N LYS A 104 -15.49 -11.23 10.22
CA LYS A 104 -15.15 -12.52 10.83
C LYS A 104 -14.46 -13.46 9.85
N ARG A 105 -14.93 -13.48 8.60
CA ARG A 105 -14.38 -14.36 7.55
C ARG A 105 -12.95 -14.00 7.18
N PHE A 106 -12.64 -12.71 7.04
CA PHE A 106 -11.42 -12.30 6.36
C PHE A 106 -10.33 -11.72 7.26
N LEU A 107 -10.66 -11.06 8.37
CA LEU A 107 -9.64 -10.32 9.13
C LEU A 107 -8.60 -11.23 9.79
N ARG A 108 -9.03 -12.35 10.37
CA ARG A 108 -8.12 -13.27 11.07
C ARG A 108 -7.16 -13.98 10.12
N PRO A 109 -7.61 -14.70 9.07
CA PRO A 109 -6.70 -15.40 8.16
C PRO A 109 -5.80 -14.42 7.37
N MET A 110 -6.26 -13.21 7.08
CA MET A 110 -5.43 -12.14 6.53
C MET A 110 -4.29 -11.76 7.49
N PHE A 111 -4.58 -11.56 8.76
CA PHE A 111 -3.58 -11.15 9.74
C PHE A 111 -2.56 -12.25 10.03
N THR A 112 -2.99 -13.48 10.12
CA THR A 112 -2.11 -14.62 10.34
C THR A 112 -1.19 -14.90 9.15
N GLY A 113 -1.60 -14.49 7.95
CA GLY A 113 -0.91 -14.77 6.70
C GLY A 113 -1.31 -16.11 6.09
N GLU A 114 -2.37 -16.75 6.61
CA GLU A 114 -2.98 -17.93 6.00
C GLU A 114 -3.61 -17.60 4.64
N GLU A 115 -4.10 -16.37 4.48
CA GLU A 115 -4.67 -15.87 3.23
C GLU A 115 -4.03 -14.55 2.84
N ARG A 116 -3.41 -14.50 1.68
CA ARG A 116 -2.78 -13.33 1.10
C ARG A 116 -3.75 -12.55 0.24
N TRP A 117 -3.60 -11.24 0.23
CA TRP A 117 -4.47 -10.34 -0.53
C TRP A 117 -3.69 -9.62 -1.62
N CYS A 118 -4.37 -9.29 -2.71
CA CYS A 118 -3.87 -8.39 -3.76
C CYS A 118 -4.92 -7.33 -4.10
N GLN A 119 -4.52 -6.31 -4.86
CA GLN A 119 -5.38 -5.20 -5.27
C GLN A 119 -5.71 -5.29 -6.75
N LEU A 120 -7.01 -5.30 -7.08
CA LEU A 120 -7.54 -5.42 -8.44
C LEU A 120 -8.30 -4.15 -8.82
N PHE A 121 -7.56 -3.05 -9.01
CA PHE A 121 -8.13 -1.72 -9.25
C PHE A 121 -7.96 -1.27 -10.69
N SER A 122 -6.73 -0.97 -11.09
CA SER A 122 -6.41 -0.40 -12.40
C SER A 122 -6.78 -1.33 -13.56
N GLU A 123 -7.16 -0.73 -14.68
CA GLU A 123 -7.43 -1.42 -15.94
C GLU A 123 -6.58 -0.79 -17.05
N PRO A 124 -6.39 -1.45 -18.21
CA PRO A 124 -5.65 -0.85 -19.31
C PRO A 124 -6.14 0.54 -19.73
N GLY A 125 -7.46 0.79 -19.64
CA GLY A 125 -8.09 2.07 -19.95
C GLY A 125 -8.45 2.93 -18.74
N ALA A 126 -8.15 2.52 -17.49
CA ALA A 126 -8.56 3.23 -16.28
C ALA A 126 -7.49 3.12 -15.19
N GLY A 127 -6.53 4.03 -15.24
CA GLY A 127 -5.50 4.22 -14.21
C GLY A 127 -5.81 5.45 -13.35
N SER A 128 -5.35 6.62 -13.75
CA SER A 128 -5.63 7.89 -13.03
C SER A 128 -7.12 8.23 -12.99
N ASP A 129 -7.87 7.99 -14.09
CA ASP A 129 -9.33 8.00 -14.06
C ASP A 129 -9.87 6.63 -13.61
N PHE A 130 -9.57 6.28 -12.36
CA PHE A 130 -10.00 5.03 -11.76
C PHE A 130 -11.53 4.85 -11.81
N ALA A 131 -12.30 5.93 -11.69
CA ALA A 131 -13.74 5.89 -11.82
C ALA A 131 -14.23 5.53 -13.23
N GLY A 132 -13.34 5.57 -14.22
CA GLY A 132 -13.61 5.13 -15.60
C GLY A 132 -13.62 3.61 -15.79
N LEU A 133 -13.28 2.81 -14.76
CA LEU A 133 -13.19 1.34 -14.84
C LEU A 133 -14.41 0.68 -15.50
N GLY A 134 -14.15 -0.38 -16.28
CA GLY A 134 -15.14 -1.09 -17.08
C GLY A 134 -15.35 -2.57 -16.75
N THR A 135 -14.51 -3.16 -15.85
CA THR A 135 -14.75 -4.53 -15.36
C THR A 135 -16.16 -4.61 -14.80
N ARG A 136 -17.01 -5.43 -15.42
CA ARG A 136 -18.45 -5.50 -15.14
C ARG A 136 -18.75 -6.62 -14.15
N ALA A 137 -19.68 -6.38 -13.22
CA ALA A 137 -20.31 -7.42 -12.42
C ALA A 137 -21.82 -7.35 -12.60
N VAL A 138 -22.43 -8.47 -12.96
CA VAL A 138 -23.88 -8.60 -13.16
C VAL A 138 -24.42 -9.58 -12.14
N ARG A 139 -25.48 -9.20 -11.44
CA ARG A 139 -26.09 -10.05 -10.42
C ARG A 139 -26.79 -11.25 -11.06
N ASP A 140 -26.56 -12.43 -10.49
CA ASP A 140 -27.18 -13.70 -10.87
C ASP A 140 -27.55 -14.47 -9.59
N GLY A 141 -28.77 -14.24 -9.10
CA GLY A 141 -29.21 -14.78 -7.80
C GLY A 141 -28.44 -14.22 -6.63
N ASP A 142 -27.78 -15.09 -5.90
CA ASP A 142 -26.94 -14.75 -4.73
C ASP A 142 -25.46 -14.53 -5.08
N GLU A 143 -25.14 -14.50 -6.37
CA GLU A 143 -23.78 -14.32 -6.89
C GLU A 143 -23.73 -13.17 -7.89
N TRP A 144 -22.50 -12.79 -8.23
CA TRP A 144 -22.18 -11.83 -9.28
C TRP A 144 -21.30 -12.48 -10.32
N VAL A 145 -21.63 -12.33 -11.59
CA VAL A 145 -20.83 -12.77 -12.73
C VAL A 145 -19.94 -11.63 -13.17
N VAL A 146 -18.63 -11.83 -13.05
CA VAL A 146 -17.62 -10.79 -13.29
C VAL A 146 -16.89 -11.05 -14.60
N ASN A 147 -16.82 -10.02 -15.44
CA ASN A 147 -16.06 -10.02 -16.69
C ASN A 147 -15.23 -8.74 -16.83
N GLY A 148 -13.94 -8.89 -17.13
CA GLY A 148 -13.04 -7.77 -17.36
C GLY A 148 -11.56 -8.12 -17.19
N GLN A 149 -10.72 -7.09 -17.20
CA GLN A 149 -9.28 -7.20 -17.04
C GLN A 149 -8.78 -6.15 -16.05
N LYS A 150 -7.95 -6.58 -15.12
CA LYS A 150 -7.18 -5.71 -14.23
C LYS A 150 -5.70 -5.76 -14.58
N VAL A 151 -4.97 -4.69 -14.36
CA VAL A 151 -3.55 -4.56 -14.70
C VAL A 151 -2.77 -3.88 -13.59
N TRP A 152 -1.47 -4.06 -13.57
CA TRP A 152 -0.56 -3.58 -12.52
C TRP A 152 -0.89 -4.15 -11.15
N ASN A 153 -1.36 -5.39 -11.12
CA ASN A 153 -1.75 -6.06 -9.89
C ASN A 153 -0.52 -6.65 -9.21
N THR A 154 0.00 -5.91 -8.24
CA THR A 154 1.20 -6.30 -7.49
C THR A 154 0.96 -7.62 -6.78
N MET A 155 1.87 -8.60 -6.96
CA MET A 155 1.89 -9.88 -6.27
C MET A 155 0.58 -10.71 -6.42
N ALA A 156 -0.27 -10.41 -7.42
CA ALA A 156 -1.53 -11.13 -7.62
C ALA A 156 -1.35 -12.64 -7.82
N HIS A 157 -0.17 -13.09 -8.28
CA HIS A 157 0.18 -14.50 -8.41
C HIS A 157 0.40 -15.23 -7.07
N LEU A 158 0.48 -14.51 -5.98
CA LEU A 158 0.59 -15.05 -4.62
C LEU A 158 -0.66 -14.76 -3.79
N GLY A 159 -1.63 -14.03 -4.36
CA GLY A 159 -2.86 -13.66 -3.66
C GLY A 159 -3.87 -14.80 -3.66
N ASP A 160 -4.47 -15.05 -2.51
CA ASP A 160 -5.64 -15.91 -2.37
C ASP A 160 -6.92 -15.10 -2.62
N TRP A 161 -6.91 -13.83 -2.20
CA TRP A 161 -8.04 -12.90 -2.32
C TRP A 161 -7.67 -11.61 -3.02
N GLY A 162 -8.56 -11.14 -3.90
CA GLY A 162 -8.44 -9.85 -4.59
C GLY A 162 -9.41 -8.80 -4.05
N MET A 163 -8.90 -7.61 -3.74
CA MET A 163 -9.70 -6.40 -3.51
C MET A 163 -10.22 -5.90 -4.86
N LEU A 164 -11.41 -6.32 -5.27
CA LEU A 164 -11.93 -6.09 -6.61
C LEU A 164 -12.96 -4.96 -6.63
N VAL A 165 -12.76 -3.97 -7.50
CA VAL A 165 -13.78 -2.96 -7.82
C VAL A 165 -14.31 -3.17 -9.23
N THR A 166 -15.64 -3.18 -9.35
CA THR A 166 -16.35 -3.46 -10.59
C THR A 166 -17.41 -2.39 -10.89
N ARG A 167 -17.85 -2.34 -12.16
CA ARG A 167 -19.00 -1.60 -12.61
C ARG A 167 -20.24 -2.48 -12.51
N THR A 168 -21.16 -2.15 -11.59
CA THR A 168 -22.44 -2.86 -11.41
C THR A 168 -23.62 -2.13 -12.04
N ASP A 169 -23.53 -0.81 -12.16
CA ASP A 169 -24.55 0.01 -12.82
C ASP A 169 -23.90 1.03 -13.78
N PRO A 170 -23.93 0.78 -15.10
CA PRO A 170 -23.37 1.68 -16.09
C PRO A 170 -24.22 2.92 -16.38
N ASP A 171 -25.48 2.95 -15.96
CA ASP A 171 -26.40 4.06 -16.17
C ASP A 171 -26.27 5.14 -15.10
N GLN A 172 -25.53 4.88 -14.03
CA GLN A 172 -25.16 5.87 -13.02
C GLN A 172 -23.93 6.69 -13.45
N PRO A 173 -23.75 7.90 -12.89
CA PRO A 173 -22.50 8.63 -12.98
C PRO A 173 -21.30 7.77 -12.50
N LYS A 174 -20.14 7.94 -13.12
CA LYS A 174 -19.00 7.03 -12.97
C LYS A 174 -18.60 6.71 -11.52
N HIS A 175 -18.82 7.61 -10.57
CA HIS A 175 -18.50 7.40 -9.16
C HIS A 175 -19.61 6.67 -8.36
N LYS A 176 -20.82 6.49 -8.92
CA LYS A 176 -21.97 5.91 -8.21
C LYS A 176 -22.31 4.48 -8.62
N GLY A 177 -21.90 4.05 -9.79
CA GLY A 177 -22.26 2.74 -10.33
C GLY A 177 -21.21 1.64 -10.07
N MET A 178 -20.44 1.74 -9.01
CA MET A 178 -19.37 0.77 -8.68
C MET A 178 -19.68 0.00 -7.41
N THR A 179 -19.22 -1.25 -7.36
CA THR A 179 -19.32 -2.12 -6.18
C THR A 179 -17.99 -2.79 -5.90
N TYR A 180 -17.71 -3.04 -4.63
CA TYR A 180 -16.45 -3.60 -4.16
C TYR A 180 -16.66 -5.00 -3.61
N PHE A 181 -15.78 -5.94 -4.00
CA PHE A 181 -15.84 -7.35 -3.62
C PHE A 181 -14.49 -7.89 -3.16
N ALA A 182 -14.54 -8.91 -2.32
CA ALA A 182 -13.45 -9.86 -2.15
C ALA A 182 -13.64 -11.00 -3.16
N ILE A 183 -12.76 -11.12 -4.14
CA ILE A 183 -12.77 -12.23 -5.11
C ILE A 183 -11.73 -13.27 -4.74
N ASP A 184 -12.14 -14.54 -4.80
CA ASP A 184 -11.21 -15.67 -4.70
C ASP A 184 -10.38 -15.74 -5.98
N MET A 185 -9.04 -15.59 -5.84
CA MET A 185 -8.11 -15.59 -6.96
C MET A 185 -7.92 -16.96 -7.62
N HIS A 186 -8.41 -18.03 -6.99
CA HIS A 186 -8.36 -19.40 -7.49
C HIS A 186 -9.70 -19.84 -8.10
N SER A 187 -10.72 -18.95 -8.10
CA SER A 187 -12.02 -19.25 -8.71
C SER A 187 -11.92 -19.54 -10.20
N PRO A 188 -12.76 -20.47 -10.72
CA PRO A 188 -12.90 -20.64 -12.16
C PRO A 188 -13.19 -19.31 -12.85
N GLY A 189 -12.51 -19.07 -13.99
CA GLY A 189 -12.64 -17.82 -14.74
C GLY A 189 -11.68 -16.71 -14.31
N VAL A 190 -10.90 -16.88 -13.25
CA VAL A 190 -9.82 -15.95 -12.87
C VAL A 190 -8.49 -16.48 -13.39
N GLU A 191 -7.81 -15.68 -14.20
CA GLU A 191 -6.49 -16.00 -14.75
C GLU A 191 -5.48 -14.91 -14.45
N VAL A 192 -4.36 -15.25 -13.82
CA VAL A 192 -3.28 -14.34 -13.46
C VAL A 192 -2.10 -14.52 -14.40
N ARG A 193 -1.76 -13.49 -15.17
CA ARG A 193 -0.63 -13.49 -16.11
C ARG A 193 0.47 -12.53 -15.64
N PRO A 194 1.76 -12.93 -15.75
CA PRO A 194 2.86 -12.05 -15.39
C PRO A 194 2.98 -10.88 -16.36
N LEU A 195 3.22 -9.68 -15.81
CA LEU A 195 3.53 -8.49 -16.58
C LEU A 195 5.03 -8.20 -16.43
N ARG A 196 5.84 -8.52 -17.45
CA ARG A 196 7.28 -8.30 -17.40
C ARG A 196 7.59 -6.81 -17.50
N GLN A 197 8.33 -6.31 -16.52
CA GLN A 197 8.72 -4.92 -16.40
C GLN A 197 10.08 -4.67 -17.06
N ILE A 198 10.46 -3.39 -17.18
CA ILE A 198 11.77 -2.98 -17.68
C ILE A 198 12.94 -3.50 -16.82
N THR A 199 12.69 -3.84 -15.57
CA THR A 199 13.66 -4.47 -14.65
C THR A 199 13.95 -5.94 -14.95
N GLY A 200 13.19 -6.57 -15.87
CA GLY A 200 13.25 -8.02 -16.11
C GLY A 200 12.36 -8.83 -15.18
N GLU A 201 11.83 -8.23 -14.15
CA GLU A 201 10.96 -8.87 -13.16
C GLU A 201 9.49 -8.82 -13.55
N ALA A 202 8.65 -9.64 -12.92
CA ALA A 202 7.21 -9.62 -13.04
C ALA A 202 6.52 -9.72 -11.66
N GLU A 203 6.75 -8.72 -10.83
CA GLU A 203 6.03 -8.52 -9.56
C GLU A 203 4.59 -8.05 -9.82
N PHE A 204 4.37 -7.34 -10.94
CA PHE A 204 3.04 -6.96 -11.41
C PHE A 204 2.44 -8.01 -12.31
N ASN A 205 1.13 -8.05 -12.34
CA ASN A 205 0.35 -9.00 -13.11
C ASN A 205 -0.79 -8.31 -13.84
N GLU A 206 -1.29 -8.98 -14.89
CA GLU A 206 -2.62 -8.80 -15.43
C GLU A 206 -3.52 -9.88 -14.84
N VAL A 207 -4.75 -9.53 -14.52
CA VAL A 207 -5.76 -10.46 -14.01
C VAL A 207 -6.98 -10.39 -14.91
N TYR A 208 -7.25 -11.49 -15.60
CA TYR A 208 -8.41 -11.65 -16.45
C TYR A 208 -9.52 -12.35 -15.69
N MET A 209 -10.74 -11.86 -15.84
CA MET A 209 -11.94 -12.45 -15.28
C MET A 209 -12.91 -12.73 -16.43
N THR A 210 -13.25 -14.00 -16.63
CA THR A 210 -14.18 -14.47 -17.66
C THR A 210 -15.24 -15.30 -16.98
N ASP A 211 -16.44 -14.74 -16.86
CA ASP A 211 -17.57 -15.33 -16.13
C ASP A 211 -17.21 -15.80 -14.71
N ALA A 212 -16.23 -15.12 -14.07
CA ALA A 212 -15.82 -15.42 -12.71
C ALA A 212 -16.99 -15.12 -11.73
N ARG A 213 -17.26 -16.05 -10.83
CA ARG A 213 -18.38 -15.94 -9.89
C ARG A 213 -17.91 -15.45 -8.53
N VAL A 214 -18.62 -14.45 -8.00
CA VAL A 214 -18.36 -13.88 -6.69
C VAL A 214 -19.65 -13.91 -5.88
N PRO A 215 -19.72 -14.61 -4.74
CA PRO A 215 -20.86 -14.60 -3.85
C PRO A 215 -21.19 -13.19 -3.33
N ASP A 216 -22.46 -12.82 -3.21
CA ASP A 216 -22.86 -11.51 -2.66
C ASP A 216 -22.41 -11.34 -1.20
N SER A 217 -22.21 -12.44 -0.47
CA SER A 217 -21.64 -12.44 0.87
C SER A 217 -20.18 -11.92 0.95
N ASN A 218 -19.47 -11.91 -0.18
CA ASN A 218 -18.11 -11.38 -0.30
C ASN A 218 -18.10 -9.89 -0.69
N ARG A 219 -19.24 -9.24 -0.76
CA ARG A 219 -19.36 -7.80 -1.05
C ARG A 219 -18.94 -6.98 0.17
N ILE A 220 -18.12 -5.96 -0.09
CA ILE A 220 -17.61 -5.04 0.94
C ILE A 220 -18.30 -3.67 0.74
N GLY A 221 -19.18 -3.31 1.66
CA GLY A 221 -20.07 -2.13 1.53
C GLY A 221 -21.32 -2.42 0.71
N GLU A 222 -22.09 -1.37 0.38
CA GLU A 222 -23.34 -1.51 -0.34
C GLU A 222 -23.14 -1.48 -1.86
N VAL A 223 -24.12 -2.03 -2.60
CA VAL A 223 -24.14 -1.97 -4.07
C VAL A 223 -24.17 -0.49 -4.51
N GLY A 224 -23.31 -0.13 -5.45
CA GLY A 224 -23.17 1.26 -5.93
C GLY A 224 -22.22 2.13 -5.10
N GLU A 225 -21.76 1.67 -3.93
CA GLU A 225 -20.87 2.44 -3.05
C GLU A 225 -19.38 2.09 -3.18
N GLY A 226 -19.01 1.29 -4.17
CA GLY A 226 -17.62 0.84 -4.38
C GLY A 226 -16.59 1.96 -4.47
N TRP A 227 -16.99 3.16 -4.95
CA TRP A 227 -16.11 4.33 -4.94
C TRP A 227 -15.70 4.74 -3.52
N ARG A 228 -16.67 4.84 -2.61
CA ARG A 228 -16.42 5.20 -1.20
C ARG A 228 -15.52 4.18 -0.50
N VAL A 229 -15.76 2.91 -0.77
CA VAL A 229 -14.94 1.81 -0.23
C VAL A 229 -13.52 1.88 -0.80
N ALA A 230 -13.37 2.07 -2.11
CA ALA A 230 -12.07 2.19 -2.77
C ALA A 230 -11.26 3.40 -2.28
N LEU A 231 -11.91 4.54 -2.00
CA LEU A 231 -11.23 5.70 -1.40
C LEU A 231 -10.59 5.36 -0.06
N THR A 232 -11.23 4.55 0.78
CA THR A 232 -10.64 4.09 2.05
C THR A 232 -9.37 3.28 1.79
N THR A 233 -9.40 2.36 0.83
CA THR A 233 -8.22 1.58 0.43
C THR A 233 -7.09 2.49 -0.06
N LEU A 234 -7.38 3.43 -0.96
CA LEU A 234 -6.40 4.37 -1.54
C LEU A 234 -5.80 5.33 -0.50
N MET A 235 -6.57 5.73 0.51
CA MET A 235 -6.06 6.55 1.61
C MET A 235 -5.06 5.77 2.47
N ASN A 236 -5.34 4.51 2.77
CA ASN A 236 -4.43 3.62 3.49
C ASN A 236 -3.17 3.32 2.66
N GLU A 237 -3.29 3.13 1.35
CA GLU A 237 -2.17 2.96 0.43
C GLU A 237 -1.20 4.14 0.50
N ARG A 238 -1.70 5.38 0.40
CA ARG A 238 -0.86 6.60 0.52
C ARG A 238 -0.14 6.68 1.86
N THR A 239 -0.81 6.28 2.93
CA THR A 239 -0.22 6.23 4.27
C THR A 239 0.87 5.16 4.35
N ALA A 240 0.63 3.98 3.78
CA ALA A 240 1.58 2.88 3.77
C ALA A 240 2.83 3.20 2.92
N ILE A 241 2.65 3.83 1.74
CA ILE A 241 3.75 4.21 0.86
C ILE A 241 4.47 5.48 1.38
N GLY A 242 3.71 6.52 1.76
CA GLY A 242 4.26 7.82 2.15
C GLY A 242 4.77 7.88 3.60
N GLY A 243 4.27 7.01 4.47
CA GLY A 243 4.59 6.99 5.91
C GLY A 243 5.99 6.45 6.25
N GLY A 244 6.82 6.17 5.25
CA GLY A 244 8.16 5.60 5.45
C GLY A 244 8.04 4.32 6.28
N GLY A 245 7.55 3.26 5.66
CA GLY A 245 7.52 1.94 6.31
C GLY A 245 8.85 1.72 7.01
N GLY A 246 8.85 1.18 8.24
CA GLY A 246 9.96 1.07 9.20
C GLY A 246 11.31 0.62 8.68
N GLY A 247 11.74 1.17 7.57
CA GLY A 247 13.06 1.02 6.97
C GLY A 247 14.10 1.45 7.99
N ASN A 248 15.15 0.72 8.04
CA ASN A 248 16.31 0.92 8.91
C ASN A 248 16.61 2.43 9.02
N ALA A 249 16.36 3.03 10.19
CA ALA A 249 16.53 4.48 10.44
C ALA A 249 17.95 5.02 10.11
N LYS A 250 18.88 4.13 9.76
CA LYS A 250 20.26 4.41 9.35
C LYS A 250 20.41 4.62 7.83
N ARG A 251 19.47 4.17 6.98
CA ARG A 251 19.53 4.39 5.52
C ARG A 251 18.61 5.53 5.10
N ARG A 252 19.14 6.45 4.29
CA ARG A 252 18.40 7.59 3.73
C ARG A 252 17.84 7.30 2.32
N GLY A 253 17.86 6.02 1.91
CA GLY A 253 17.41 5.60 0.60
C GLY A 253 18.45 5.83 -0.53
N PRO A 254 18.00 6.07 -1.76
CA PRO A 254 18.90 6.13 -2.93
C PRO A 254 20.01 7.20 -2.86
N ILE A 255 19.87 8.22 -2.01
CA ILE A 255 20.95 9.22 -1.82
C ILE A 255 22.21 8.63 -1.18
N ASP A 256 22.06 7.64 -0.32
CA ASP A 256 23.21 6.97 0.30
C ASP A 256 24.02 6.21 -0.75
N ASP A 257 23.37 5.63 -1.74
CA ASP A 257 24.04 4.97 -2.87
C ASP A 257 24.79 5.99 -3.74
N ALA A 258 24.18 7.13 -4.05
CA ALA A 258 24.85 8.21 -4.78
C ALA A 258 26.10 8.71 -4.03
N VAL A 259 26.01 8.89 -2.71
CA VAL A 259 27.14 9.29 -1.86
C VAL A 259 28.22 8.22 -1.85
N ARG A 260 27.86 6.95 -1.77
CA ARG A 260 28.80 5.83 -1.80
C ARG A 260 29.54 5.78 -3.15
N ILE A 261 28.81 5.82 -4.26
CA ILE A 261 29.42 5.83 -5.62
C ILE A 261 30.37 7.01 -5.77
N TRP A 262 29.96 8.21 -5.32
CA TRP A 262 30.84 9.38 -5.35
C TRP A 262 32.12 9.18 -4.56
N ARG A 263 32.06 8.56 -3.38
CA ARG A 263 33.23 8.28 -2.55
C ARG A 263 34.13 7.21 -3.15
N ASP A 264 33.54 6.24 -3.84
CA ASP A 264 34.26 5.15 -4.50
C ASP A 264 34.87 5.57 -5.85
N THR A 265 34.38 6.68 -6.45
CA THR A 265 34.93 7.24 -7.67
C THR A 265 36.37 7.77 -7.42
N PRO A 266 37.37 7.43 -8.25
CA PRO A 266 38.71 7.94 -8.11
C PRO A 266 38.77 9.48 -8.10
N ALA A 267 39.68 10.06 -7.30
CA ALA A 267 39.76 11.49 -7.07
C ALA A 267 39.93 12.30 -8.38
N GLU A 268 40.69 11.78 -9.33
CA GLU A 268 40.96 12.36 -10.65
C GLU A 268 39.75 12.36 -11.58
N GLN A 269 38.73 11.53 -11.30
CA GLN A 269 37.49 11.47 -12.05
C GLN A 269 36.38 12.31 -11.41
N ARG A 270 36.60 12.81 -10.18
CA ARG A 270 35.63 13.66 -9.48
C ARG A 270 35.72 15.09 -10.03
N ASN A 271 34.62 15.66 -10.41
CA ASN A 271 34.54 17.04 -10.83
C ASN A 271 33.64 17.88 -9.94
N ALA A 272 33.83 19.21 -9.96
CA ALA A 272 33.10 20.13 -9.11
C ALA A 272 31.59 20.20 -9.46
N ALA A 273 31.21 19.97 -10.73
CA ALA A 273 29.82 19.96 -11.15
C ALA A 273 29.05 18.78 -10.57
N HIS A 274 29.64 17.58 -10.57
CA HIS A 274 29.04 16.41 -9.92
C HIS A 274 28.92 16.59 -8.40
N LEU A 275 29.91 17.24 -7.76
CA LEU A 275 29.83 17.55 -6.33
C LEU A 275 28.69 18.52 -6.03
N ASP A 276 28.53 19.58 -6.81
CA ASP A 276 27.42 20.54 -6.66
C ASP A 276 26.07 19.84 -6.85
N GLN A 277 25.95 19.00 -7.87
CA GLN A 277 24.72 18.22 -8.11
C GLN A 277 24.41 17.26 -6.96
N LEU A 278 25.43 16.55 -6.44
CA LEU A 278 25.26 15.67 -5.27
C LEU A 278 24.79 16.45 -4.04
N MET A 279 25.36 17.63 -3.78
CA MET A 279 24.95 18.47 -2.65
C MET A 279 23.52 19.00 -2.81
N ARG A 280 23.11 19.36 -4.02
CA ARG A 280 21.71 19.74 -4.30
C ARG A 280 20.74 18.58 -4.06
N LEU A 281 21.10 17.37 -4.47
CA LEU A 281 20.30 16.18 -4.22
C LEU A 281 20.26 15.85 -2.71
N TRP A 282 21.38 16.00 -2.00
CA TRP A 282 21.42 15.84 -0.56
C TRP A 282 20.47 16.80 0.16
N CYS A 283 20.48 18.09 -0.21
CA CYS A 283 19.56 19.08 0.35
C CYS A 283 18.09 18.72 0.10
N LYS A 284 17.76 18.20 -1.10
CA LYS A 284 16.41 17.72 -1.40
C LYS A 284 16.02 16.50 -0.57
N SER A 285 16.94 15.56 -0.35
CA SER A 285 16.73 14.41 0.53
C SER A 285 16.43 14.84 1.97
N GLU A 286 17.19 15.83 2.49
CA GLU A 286 16.94 16.37 3.82
C GLU A 286 15.59 17.12 3.90
N ALA A 287 15.24 17.89 2.88
CA ALA A 287 13.93 18.55 2.82
C ALA A 287 12.77 17.53 2.85
N LEU A 288 12.90 16.42 2.09
CA LEU A 288 11.92 15.33 2.11
C LEU A 288 11.83 14.68 3.50
N ARG A 289 12.98 14.39 4.12
CA ARG A 289 13.03 13.82 5.47
C ARG A 289 12.34 14.73 6.50
N LEU A 290 12.62 16.04 6.46
CA LEU A 290 12.00 17.01 7.35
C LEU A 290 10.50 17.16 7.09
N THR A 291 10.06 17.11 5.83
CA THR A 291 8.64 17.11 5.46
C THR A 291 7.92 15.88 6.04
N ASN A 292 8.53 14.69 5.94
CA ASN A 292 7.98 13.47 6.54
C ASN A 292 7.92 13.54 8.07
N MET A 293 8.93 14.14 8.72
CA MET A 293 8.90 14.38 10.16
C MET A 293 7.75 15.33 10.57
N ARG A 294 7.55 16.42 9.82
CA ARG A 294 6.43 17.33 10.00
C ARG A 294 5.08 16.63 9.83
N ALA A 295 4.93 15.82 8.77
CA ALA A 295 3.74 15.01 8.54
C ALA A 295 3.42 14.10 9.73
N ALA A 296 4.44 13.40 10.24
CA ALA A 296 4.28 12.51 11.39
C ALA A 296 3.90 13.28 12.68
N GLN A 297 4.42 14.49 12.87
CA GLN A 297 4.06 15.34 14.00
C GLN A 297 2.62 15.86 13.88
N ALA A 298 2.21 16.33 12.70
CA ALA A 298 0.85 16.81 12.43
C ALA A 298 -0.18 15.70 12.65
N ALA A 299 0.08 14.49 12.14
CA ALA A 299 -0.77 13.33 12.35
C ALA A 299 -0.91 12.96 13.83
N LYS A 300 0.18 13.02 14.62
CA LYS A 300 0.13 12.80 16.08
C LYS A 300 -0.69 13.86 16.82
N ALA A 301 -0.71 15.09 16.32
CA ALA A 301 -1.50 16.18 16.88
C ALA A 301 -3.00 16.10 16.46
N GLY A 302 -3.40 15.07 15.70
CA GLY A 302 -4.77 14.91 15.21
C GLY A 302 -5.15 15.83 14.05
N ASN A 303 -4.18 16.48 13.42
CA ASN A 303 -4.39 17.42 12.32
C ASN A 303 -3.50 17.05 11.12
N PRO A 304 -3.79 15.92 10.44
CA PRO A 304 -3.04 15.54 9.25
C PRO A 304 -3.27 16.57 8.13
N GLY A 305 -2.18 17.11 7.61
CA GLY A 305 -2.18 18.09 6.52
C GLY A 305 -1.90 17.44 5.14
N PRO A 306 -1.57 18.27 4.14
CA PRO A 306 -1.29 17.82 2.78
C PRO A 306 0.08 17.13 2.62
N GLU A 307 0.83 16.99 3.69
CA GLU A 307 2.22 16.52 3.70
C GLU A 307 2.37 15.15 3.03
N GLY A 308 1.36 14.26 3.13
CA GLY A 308 1.38 12.96 2.47
C GLY A 308 1.45 13.07 0.94
N SER A 309 0.68 13.97 0.34
CA SER A 309 0.72 14.24 -1.11
C SER A 309 2.01 14.93 -1.52
N ILE A 310 2.52 15.86 -0.70
CA ILE A 310 3.82 16.52 -0.91
C ILE A 310 4.94 15.47 -0.86
N ALA A 311 4.96 14.63 0.17
CA ALA A 311 5.98 13.61 0.36
C ALA A 311 6.01 12.62 -0.82
N LYS A 312 4.85 12.13 -1.27
CA LYS A 312 4.75 11.23 -2.43
C LYS A 312 5.29 11.88 -3.71
N LEU A 313 4.88 13.12 -4.00
CA LEU A 313 5.36 13.86 -5.17
C LEU A 313 6.88 14.08 -5.11
N MET A 314 7.38 14.55 -3.96
CA MET A 314 8.81 14.79 -3.76
C MET A 314 9.62 13.49 -3.89
N LEU A 315 9.16 12.38 -3.27
CA LEU A 315 9.83 11.09 -3.34
C LEU A 315 9.93 10.59 -4.78
N ALA A 316 8.82 10.62 -5.52
CA ALA A 316 8.75 10.15 -6.89
C ALA A 316 9.74 10.90 -7.81
N GLU A 317 9.72 12.22 -7.76
CA GLU A 317 10.59 13.06 -8.58
C GLU A 317 12.06 13.03 -8.12
N PHE A 318 12.28 12.87 -6.81
CA PHE A 318 13.61 12.74 -6.23
C PHE A 318 14.28 11.43 -6.61
N ASN A 319 13.57 10.28 -6.48
CA ASN A 319 14.13 8.97 -6.79
C ASN A 319 14.60 8.89 -8.25
N LYS A 320 13.82 9.42 -9.19
CA LYS A 320 14.23 9.48 -10.61
C LYS A 320 15.56 10.22 -10.77
N LYS A 321 15.68 11.40 -10.13
CA LYS A 321 16.87 12.26 -10.27
C LYS A 321 18.10 11.70 -9.61
N VAL A 322 17.96 11.12 -8.40
CA VAL A 322 19.10 10.60 -7.66
C VAL A 322 19.63 9.30 -8.26
N THR A 323 18.74 8.43 -8.76
CA THR A 323 19.17 7.19 -9.43
C THR A 323 19.79 7.49 -10.80
N GLU A 324 19.25 8.45 -11.55
CA GLU A 324 19.84 8.94 -12.80
C GLU A 324 21.25 9.49 -12.58
N PHE A 325 21.43 10.35 -11.60
CA PHE A 325 22.74 10.86 -11.21
C PHE A 325 23.70 9.74 -10.77
N SER A 326 23.20 8.72 -10.07
CA SER A 326 24.02 7.57 -9.68
C SER A 326 24.53 6.78 -10.90
N ILE A 327 23.69 6.59 -11.92
CA ILE A 327 24.09 5.97 -13.20
C ILE A 327 25.11 6.86 -13.94
N GLU A 328 24.90 8.17 -13.96
CA GLU A 328 25.85 9.13 -14.55
C GLU A 328 27.23 9.03 -13.91
N LEU A 329 27.31 8.97 -12.59
CA LEU A 329 28.57 8.77 -11.85
C LEU A 329 29.27 7.44 -12.19
N MET A 330 28.51 6.39 -12.49
CA MET A 330 29.04 5.10 -12.89
C MET A 330 29.58 5.09 -14.34
N GLY A 331 29.24 6.10 -15.14
CA GLY A 331 29.66 6.18 -16.54
C GLY A 331 29.22 4.98 -17.37
N ALA A 332 30.08 4.48 -18.24
CA ALA A 332 29.77 3.34 -19.11
C ALA A 332 29.34 2.07 -18.34
N SER A 333 29.89 1.85 -17.15
CA SER A 333 29.53 0.68 -16.32
C SER A 333 28.08 0.75 -15.82
N GLY A 334 27.52 1.96 -15.68
CA GLY A 334 26.12 2.16 -15.29
C GLY A 334 25.10 1.69 -16.35
N MET A 335 25.53 1.58 -17.60
CA MET A 335 24.69 1.18 -18.74
C MET A 335 24.60 -0.34 -18.94
N ILE A 336 25.35 -1.12 -18.15
CA ILE A 336 25.42 -2.57 -18.31
C ILE A 336 24.63 -3.22 -17.19
N ASP A 337 23.62 -4.01 -17.53
CA ASP A 337 22.98 -4.93 -16.61
C ASP A 337 23.57 -6.33 -16.80
N PHE A 338 23.91 -6.99 -15.69
CA PHE A 338 24.56 -8.31 -15.72
C PHE A 338 23.57 -9.47 -15.69
N ASP A 339 22.34 -9.24 -15.29
CA ASP A 339 21.31 -10.27 -15.18
C ASP A 339 19.94 -9.71 -15.50
N TYR A 340 19.49 -9.94 -16.73
CA TYR A 340 18.14 -9.60 -17.22
C TYR A 340 17.25 -10.84 -17.33
N THR A 341 17.48 -11.82 -16.45
CA THR A 341 16.68 -13.04 -16.38
C THR A 341 15.27 -12.72 -15.94
N PHE A 342 14.28 -13.39 -16.52
CA PHE A 342 12.91 -13.28 -16.08
C PHE A 342 12.76 -13.85 -14.67
N ARG A 343 12.24 -13.03 -13.75
CA ARG A 343 11.99 -13.40 -12.35
C ARG A 343 10.58 -12.99 -11.93
N ARG A 344 9.98 -13.80 -11.07
CA ARG A 344 8.75 -13.44 -10.34
C ARG A 344 9.10 -13.31 -8.88
N PRO A 345 9.34 -12.08 -8.40
CA PRO A 345 9.64 -11.85 -6.98
C PRO A 345 8.48 -12.28 -6.09
N ASP A 346 8.78 -12.70 -4.88
CA ASP A 346 7.83 -13.00 -3.81
C ASP A 346 7.71 -11.86 -2.78
N ASN A 347 8.50 -10.79 -2.99
CA ASN A 347 8.49 -9.58 -2.19
C ASN A 347 8.31 -8.33 -3.05
N LEU A 348 7.68 -7.30 -2.50
CA LEU A 348 7.56 -5.98 -3.11
C LEU A 348 8.78 -5.11 -2.78
N SER A 349 9.54 -4.69 -3.79
CA SER A 349 10.59 -3.68 -3.66
C SER A 349 10.11 -2.34 -4.20
N VAL A 350 9.53 -1.50 -3.33
CA VAL A 350 8.96 -0.20 -3.73
C VAL A 350 10.03 0.80 -4.18
N ASP A 351 11.19 0.79 -3.53
CA ASP A 351 12.30 1.68 -3.82
C ASP A 351 13.36 1.08 -4.77
N GLY A 352 13.22 -0.21 -5.10
CA GLY A 352 14.13 -0.93 -6.00
C GLY A 352 15.54 -1.15 -5.45
N THR A 353 15.78 -0.86 -4.17
CA THR A 353 17.15 -0.89 -3.60
C THR A 353 17.74 -2.30 -3.48
N GLU A 354 16.91 -3.33 -3.43
CA GLU A 354 17.35 -4.73 -3.35
C GLU A 354 18.11 -5.19 -4.60
N GLY A 355 17.74 -4.67 -5.77
CA GLY A 355 18.40 -4.97 -7.05
C GLY A 355 19.64 -4.13 -7.35
N GLY A 356 20.04 -3.23 -6.46
CA GLY A 356 21.17 -2.31 -6.66
C GLY A 356 20.80 -1.08 -7.50
N VAL A 357 21.80 -0.23 -7.76
CA VAL A 357 21.58 1.11 -8.35
C VAL A 357 20.96 1.08 -9.74
N ARG A 358 21.35 0.13 -10.60
CA ARG A 358 20.82 -0.01 -11.98
C ARG A 358 19.35 -0.41 -11.95
N HIS A 359 19.04 -1.40 -11.13
CA HIS A 359 17.65 -1.81 -10.91
C HIS A 359 16.81 -0.66 -10.34
N SER A 360 17.33 0.06 -9.33
CA SER A 360 16.66 1.23 -8.75
C SER A 360 16.42 2.33 -9.79
N PHE A 361 17.36 2.55 -10.71
CA PHE A 361 17.18 3.49 -11.83
C PHE A 361 16.00 3.09 -12.72
N LEU A 362 15.93 1.85 -13.15
CA LEU A 362 14.83 1.34 -13.97
C LEU A 362 13.50 1.38 -13.20
N ARG A 363 13.48 0.88 -11.97
CA ARG A 363 12.30 0.80 -11.11
C ARG A 363 11.73 2.18 -10.76
N SER A 364 12.59 3.17 -10.57
CA SER A 364 12.18 4.54 -10.18
C SER A 364 11.30 5.24 -11.22
N ARG A 365 11.30 4.77 -12.49
CA ARG A 365 10.40 5.33 -13.53
C ARG A 365 8.93 5.20 -13.14
N ALA A 366 8.57 4.10 -12.49
CA ALA A 366 7.21 3.86 -12.00
C ALA A 366 6.81 4.79 -10.86
N ASN A 367 7.74 5.29 -10.06
CA ASN A 367 7.41 6.10 -8.87
C ASN A 367 6.59 7.37 -9.17
N SER A 368 6.70 7.94 -10.36
CA SER A 368 5.88 9.09 -10.78
C SER A 368 4.52 8.70 -11.36
N ILE A 369 4.21 7.40 -11.42
CA ILE A 369 2.99 6.84 -12.00
C ILE A 369 2.15 6.12 -10.94
N GLU A 370 2.76 5.19 -10.22
CA GLU A 370 2.12 4.36 -9.19
C GLU A 370 1.65 5.16 -7.97
N GLY A 371 0.64 4.67 -7.22
CA GLY A 371 0.14 5.32 -6.01
C GLY A 371 -0.42 6.73 -6.23
N GLY A 372 -0.88 7.02 -7.43
CA GLY A 372 -1.26 8.35 -7.95
C GLY A 372 -0.09 9.03 -8.66
N THR A 373 -0.35 9.47 -9.90
CA THR A 373 0.69 10.12 -10.71
C THR A 373 1.17 11.43 -10.10
N SER A 374 2.35 11.90 -10.52
CA SER A 374 2.85 13.22 -10.14
C SER A 374 1.85 14.33 -10.48
N GLU A 375 1.11 14.20 -11.59
CA GLU A 375 0.06 15.13 -12.02
C GLU A 375 -1.14 15.08 -11.07
N ILE A 376 -1.61 13.90 -10.70
CA ILE A 376 -2.69 13.74 -9.70
C ILE A 376 -2.27 14.36 -8.35
N MET A 377 -1.03 14.17 -7.92
CA MET A 377 -0.54 14.81 -6.68
C MET A 377 -0.54 16.33 -6.80
N ARG A 378 -0.15 16.88 -7.95
CA ARG A 378 -0.20 18.33 -8.20
C ARG A 378 -1.64 18.85 -8.20
N ASN A 379 -2.57 18.15 -8.84
CA ASN A 379 -3.99 18.53 -8.83
C ASN A 379 -4.55 18.52 -7.40
N ILE A 380 -4.30 17.48 -6.61
CA ILE A 380 -4.72 17.44 -5.21
C ILE A 380 -4.16 18.63 -4.43
N LEU A 381 -2.87 18.92 -4.58
CA LEU A 381 -2.24 20.05 -3.89
C LEU A 381 -2.78 21.40 -4.40
N GLY A 382 -2.98 21.55 -5.70
CA GLY A 382 -3.54 22.77 -6.29
C GLY A 382 -4.97 23.03 -5.86
N GLU A 383 -5.85 22.05 -6.07
CA GLU A 383 -7.29 22.20 -5.84
C GLU A 383 -7.65 22.15 -4.35
N GLN A 384 -7.15 21.13 -3.62
CA GLN A 384 -7.61 20.89 -2.25
C GLN A 384 -6.82 21.66 -1.18
N VAL A 385 -5.57 22.04 -1.47
CA VAL A 385 -4.69 22.71 -0.50
C VAL A 385 -4.57 24.20 -0.78
N LEU A 386 -4.32 24.55 -2.05
CA LEU A 386 -4.13 25.95 -2.46
C LEU A 386 -5.45 26.63 -2.88
N GLY A 387 -6.54 25.87 -3.02
CA GLY A 387 -7.85 26.40 -3.42
C GLY A 387 -7.89 26.92 -4.87
N LEU A 388 -7.00 26.43 -5.73
CA LEU A 388 -7.02 26.77 -7.14
C LEU A 388 -8.26 26.21 -7.83
N PRO A 389 -8.74 26.83 -8.93
CA PRO A 389 -9.83 26.30 -9.72
C PRO A 389 -9.56 24.88 -10.20
N GLY A 390 -10.53 23.99 -10.05
CA GLY A 390 -10.43 22.63 -10.57
C GLY A 390 -10.57 22.59 -12.09
N GLU A 391 -10.11 21.48 -12.68
CA GLU A 391 -10.28 21.20 -14.11
C GLU A 391 -11.76 21.19 -14.51
N PRO A 392 -12.15 21.70 -15.70
CA PRO A 392 -13.49 21.56 -16.23
C PRO A 392 -13.89 20.09 -16.36
N ARG A 393 -14.96 19.70 -15.69
CA ARG A 393 -15.46 18.32 -15.69
C ARG A 393 -16.73 18.22 -16.51
N VAL A 394 -16.60 17.86 -17.78
CA VAL A 394 -17.73 17.71 -18.72
C VAL A 394 -18.49 16.39 -18.57
N ASP A 395 -17.91 15.43 -17.85
CA ASP A 395 -18.40 14.04 -17.68
C ASP A 395 -19.00 13.73 -16.30
N LYS A 396 -18.96 14.71 -15.37
CA LYS A 396 -19.26 14.48 -13.94
C LYS A 396 -20.66 13.92 -13.69
N ASP A 397 -21.65 14.41 -14.41
CA ASP A 397 -23.06 14.05 -14.21
C ASP A 397 -23.60 13.13 -15.32
N LEU A 398 -22.77 12.76 -16.29
CA LEU A 398 -23.15 11.82 -17.32
C LEU A 398 -23.18 10.39 -16.79
N PRO A 399 -24.17 9.55 -17.22
CA PRO A 399 -24.08 8.11 -17.07
C PRO A 399 -22.75 7.59 -17.60
N TRP A 400 -22.13 6.65 -16.86
CA TRP A 400 -20.82 6.11 -17.23
C TRP A 400 -20.77 5.58 -18.67
N ILE A 401 -21.87 4.93 -19.12
CA ILE A 401 -21.98 4.39 -20.48
C ILE A 401 -21.94 5.48 -21.57
N LYS A 402 -22.26 6.73 -21.23
CA LYS A 402 -22.28 7.88 -22.15
C LYS A 402 -21.00 8.73 -22.07
N VAL A 403 -20.10 8.43 -21.14
CA VAL A 403 -18.83 9.14 -21.03
C VAL A 403 -17.96 8.81 -22.26
N PRO A 404 -17.49 9.82 -23.03
CA PRO A 404 -16.59 9.59 -24.16
C PRO A 404 -15.33 8.83 -23.68
N ARG A 405 -14.94 7.81 -24.44
CA ARG A 405 -13.71 7.05 -24.20
C ARG A 405 -12.79 7.26 -25.40
N ASN A 406 -11.51 7.49 -25.09
CA ASN A 406 -10.46 7.56 -26.11
C ASN A 406 -10.06 6.15 -26.57
#